data_3d6836b4aeb76f740a6c2a42c7fa1d32
#
_entry.id   3d6836b4aeb76f740a6c2a42c7fa1d32
#
_cell.length_a   1.000
_cell.length_b   1.000
_cell.length_c   1.000
_cell.angle_alpha   90.00
_cell.angle_beta   90.00
_cell.angle_gamma   90.00
#
_symmetry.space_group_name_H-M   'P 1'
#
loop_
_entity.id
_entity.type
_entity.pdbx_description
1 polymer ?
#
loop_
_entity_poly.entity_id
_entity_poly.type
_entity_poly.pdbx_seq_one_letter_code
_entity_poly.pdbx_strand_id
1 'polypeptide(L)'
;RSHLYAEPDVKRPTAGTISISARVKVVDVSGSFCRIATGHWVHSRHLICLEYGTQDIVGTAIKFIGVPYLWGGRSAEGVDCSSLVQIALAMAGVSVPRDSDLQESAVGVEVPMDDGGDYSRIKEGDFVFFPGHVGLFMDDWRFLHANAFDMQVSLHGFSDVLDRSRSENAGVTSIRRLTSSARSSRHD
;
A
#
# COMPACT_ATOMS: atom_id res chain seq x y z
N ARG A 1 10.99 5.29 1.81
CA ARG A 1 11.83 6.03 0.84
C ARG A 1 13.28 5.61 0.91
N SER A 2 14.07 5.88 -0.13
CA SER A 2 15.51 5.64 -0.19
C SER A 2 16.25 6.93 -0.50
N HIS A 3 17.45 7.06 0.04
CA HIS A 3 18.35 8.15 -0.33
C HIS A 3 19.01 7.89 -1.69
N LEU A 4 19.25 8.96 -2.44
CA LEU A 4 20.08 9.01 -3.63
C LEU A 4 21.46 9.54 -3.25
N TYR A 5 22.50 8.85 -3.70
CA TYR A 5 23.88 9.24 -3.44
C TYR A 5 24.59 9.65 -4.74
N ALA A 6 25.51 10.61 -4.66
CA ALA A 6 26.33 11.00 -5.80
C ALA A 6 27.38 9.92 -6.15
N GLU A 7 27.84 9.18 -5.16
CA GLU A 7 28.83 8.11 -5.26
C GLU A 7 28.33 6.85 -4.52
N PRO A 8 28.86 5.65 -4.82
CA PRO A 8 28.40 4.40 -4.19
C PRO A 8 29.00 4.20 -2.77
N ASP A 9 28.75 5.16 -1.89
CA ASP A 9 29.23 5.17 -0.51
C ASP A 9 28.21 5.86 0.40
N VAL A 10 27.83 5.21 1.52
CA VAL A 10 26.88 5.74 2.52
C VAL A 10 27.39 6.97 3.25
N LYS A 11 28.69 7.22 3.23
CA LYS A 11 29.32 8.38 3.89
C LYS A 11 29.33 9.63 3.00
N ARG A 12 28.90 9.52 1.75
CA ARG A 12 28.83 10.66 0.84
C ARG A 12 27.52 11.43 1.01
N PRO A 13 27.54 12.73 0.68
CA PRO A 13 26.32 13.53 0.72
C PRO A 13 25.22 12.92 -0.15
N THR A 14 23.98 13.01 0.33
CA THR A 14 22.81 12.62 -0.44
C THR A 14 22.41 13.69 -1.45
N ALA A 15 22.01 13.26 -2.64
CA ALA A 15 21.52 14.15 -3.71
C ALA A 15 19.98 14.25 -3.75
N GLY A 16 19.30 13.61 -2.81
CA GLY A 16 17.84 13.59 -2.73
C GLY A 16 17.30 12.26 -2.24
N THR A 17 16.02 12.04 -2.48
CA THR A 17 15.34 10.78 -2.11
C THR A 17 14.42 10.31 -3.23
N ILE A 18 14.13 9.01 -3.24
CA ILE A 18 13.05 8.41 -4.04
C ILE A 18 12.02 7.76 -3.10
N SER A 19 10.76 7.82 -3.50
CA SER A 19 9.67 7.21 -2.74
C SER A 19 9.59 5.71 -2.99
N ILE A 20 8.87 5.02 -2.10
CA ILE A 20 8.48 3.63 -2.30
C ILE A 20 7.62 3.54 -3.58
N SER A 21 7.66 2.41 -4.26
CA SER A 21 7.03 2.15 -5.57
C SER A 21 7.58 2.98 -6.76
N ALA A 22 8.56 3.84 -6.56
CA ALA A 22 9.25 4.48 -7.68
C ALA A 22 9.94 3.43 -8.56
N ARG A 23 9.70 3.50 -9.87
CA ARG A 23 10.34 2.62 -10.84
C ARG A 23 11.62 3.26 -11.34
N VAL A 24 12.73 2.54 -11.25
CA VAL A 24 14.04 3.03 -11.67
C VAL A 24 14.70 2.02 -12.60
N LYS A 25 15.44 2.52 -13.58
CA LYS A 25 16.29 1.68 -14.43
C LYS A 25 17.71 1.64 -13.83
N VAL A 26 18.16 0.47 -13.41
CA VAL A 26 19.55 0.24 -13.00
C VAL A 26 20.42 0.14 -14.25
N VAL A 27 21.51 0.89 -14.28
CA VAL A 27 22.45 0.95 -15.41
C VAL A 27 23.86 0.47 -15.04
N ASP A 28 24.17 0.37 -13.72
CA ASP A 28 25.48 -0.05 -13.24
C ASP A 28 25.39 -0.56 -11.80
N VAL A 29 26.34 -1.35 -11.35
CA VAL A 29 26.40 -1.90 -9.98
C VAL A 29 27.81 -1.75 -9.43
N SER A 30 27.95 -1.24 -8.21
CA SER A 30 29.22 -1.13 -7.49
C SER A 30 29.02 -1.55 -6.04
N GLY A 31 29.54 -2.70 -5.64
CA GLY A 31 29.35 -3.26 -4.31
C GLY A 31 27.88 -3.43 -3.97
N SER A 32 27.44 -2.78 -2.89
CA SER A 32 26.02 -2.78 -2.45
C SER A 32 25.20 -1.64 -3.05
N PHE A 33 25.68 -0.96 -4.08
CA PHE A 33 24.97 0.15 -4.71
C PHE A 33 24.66 -0.14 -6.17
N CYS A 34 23.49 0.35 -6.59
CA CYS A 34 23.04 0.33 -7.98
C CYS A 34 22.96 1.77 -8.48
N ARG A 35 23.60 2.06 -9.62
CA ARG A 35 23.44 3.34 -10.31
C ARG A 35 22.18 3.31 -11.17
N ILE A 36 21.32 4.28 -10.94
CA ILE A 36 20.10 4.45 -11.72
C ILE A 36 20.33 5.38 -12.92
N ALA A 37 19.43 5.34 -13.90
CA ALA A 37 19.59 6.10 -15.16
C ALA A 37 19.74 7.61 -14.98
N THR A 38 19.35 8.18 -13.85
CA THR A 38 19.56 9.59 -13.51
C THR A 38 21.00 9.91 -13.09
N GLY A 39 21.88 8.90 -13.01
CA GLY A 39 23.29 9.02 -12.61
C GLY A 39 23.55 8.85 -11.11
N HIS A 40 22.51 8.82 -10.29
CA HIS A 40 22.64 8.65 -8.84
C HIS A 40 22.70 7.18 -8.43
N TRP A 41 23.23 6.95 -7.22
CA TRP A 41 23.36 5.62 -6.64
C TRP A 41 22.30 5.39 -5.56
N VAL A 42 21.75 4.18 -5.53
CA VAL A 42 20.77 3.72 -4.54
C VAL A 42 21.31 2.42 -3.93
N HIS A 43 21.15 2.24 -2.63
CA HIS A 43 21.56 0.99 -1.99
C HIS A 43 20.66 -0.18 -2.47
N SER A 44 21.28 -1.28 -2.89
CA SER A 44 20.60 -2.42 -3.53
C SER A 44 19.49 -3.04 -2.67
N ARG A 45 19.64 -3.03 -1.33
CA ARG A 45 18.59 -3.48 -0.39
C ARG A 45 17.30 -2.66 -0.44
N HIS A 46 17.32 -1.50 -1.06
CA HIS A 46 16.14 -0.64 -1.23
C HIS A 46 15.47 -0.84 -2.60
N LEU A 47 15.99 -1.74 -3.40
CA LEU A 47 15.45 -2.06 -4.72
C LEU A 47 14.91 -3.51 -4.72
N ILE A 48 13.84 -3.71 -5.45
CA ILE A 48 13.32 -5.03 -5.78
C ILE A 48 13.17 -5.13 -7.29
N CYS A 49 13.39 -6.31 -7.83
CA CYS A 49 13.13 -6.56 -9.24
C CYS A 49 11.63 -6.52 -9.50
N LEU A 50 11.21 -5.84 -10.56
CA LEU A 50 9.79 -5.74 -10.93
C LEU A 50 9.18 -7.11 -11.26
N GLU A 51 9.97 -8.04 -11.77
CA GLU A 51 9.50 -9.40 -12.10
C GLU A 51 9.07 -10.19 -10.86
N TYR A 52 9.71 -9.96 -9.73
CA TYR A 52 9.41 -10.71 -8.52
C TYR A 52 8.39 -10.01 -7.63
N GLY A 53 8.42 -8.67 -7.55
CA GLY A 53 7.57 -7.90 -6.65
C GLY A 53 7.73 -8.32 -5.19
N THR A 54 6.84 -7.88 -4.33
CA THR A 54 6.68 -8.43 -2.99
C THR A 54 5.40 -9.26 -2.92
N GLN A 55 5.42 -10.38 -2.21
CA GLN A 55 4.21 -11.15 -1.93
C GLN A 55 3.50 -10.63 -0.66
N ASP A 56 4.19 -9.81 0.11
CA ASP A 56 3.74 -9.29 1.39
C ASP A 56 3.13 -7.89 1.23
N ILE A 57 1.84 -7.86 0.89
CA ILE A 57 1.05 -6.63 0.75
C ILE A 57 0.84 -5.98 2.11
N VAL A 58 0.51 -6.78 3.12
CA VAL A 58 0.28 -6.34 4.49
C VAL A 58 1.54 -5.71 5.06
N GLY A 59 2.68 -6.42 5.01
CA GLY A 59 3.96 -5.86 5.47
C GLY A 59 4.42 -4.66 4.67
N THR A 60 3.99 -4.50 3.41
CA THR A 60 4.23 -3.28 2.65
C THR A 60 3.39 -2.11 3.19
N ALA A 61 2.11 -2.32 3.47
CA ALA A 61 1.22 -1.30 4.01
C ALA A 61 1.63 -0.87 5.43
N ILE A 62 2.05 -1.80 6.29
CA ILE A 62 2.55 -1.52 7.65
C ILE A 62 3.71 -0.53 7.65
N LYS A 63 4.59 -0.54 6.64
CA LYS A 63 5.71 0.42 6.53
C LYS A 63 5.27 1.88 6.42
N PHE A 64 3.99 2.12 6.18
CA PHE A 64 3.41 3.45 6.09
C PHE A 64 2.82 3.95 7.42
N ILE A 65 2.76 3.15 8.47
CA ILE A 65 2.27 3.60 9.78
C ILE A 65 3.02 4.88 10.21
N GLY A 66 2.26 5.91 10.57
CA GLY A 66 2.78 7.23 10.93
C GLY A 66 3.08 8.16 9.75
N VAL A 67 2.96 7.71 8.50
CA VAL A 67 3.03 8.60 7.33
C VAL A 67 1.81 9.53 7.35
N PRO A 68 1.99 10.86 7.17
CA PRO A 68 0.89 11.81 7.20
C PRO A 68 -0.22 11.48 6.18
N TYR A 69 -1.46 11.71 6.59
CA TYR A 69 -2.57 11.73 5.64
C TYR A 69 -2.46 12.96 4.74
N LEU A 70 -2.50 12.74 3.46
CA LEU A 70 -2.52 13.80 2.46
C LEU A 70 -3.49 13.41 1.34
N TRP A 71 -4.59 14.16 1.20
CA TRP A 71 -5.52 13.95 0.10
C TRP A 71 -4.81 14.04 -1.25
N GLY A 72 -4.93 13.00 -2.08
CA GLY A 72 -4.20 12.91 -3.35
C GLY A 72 -2.72 12.50 -3.22
N GLY A 73 -2.18 12.40 -2.00
CA GLY A 73 -0.80 11.98 -1.74
C GLY A 73 -0.53 10.55 -2.17
N ARG A 74 0.68 10.28 -2.70
CA ARG A 74 1.13 8.96 -3.19
C ARG A 74 2.59 8.70 -2.90
N SER A 75 3.09 9.18 -1.79
CA SER A 75 4.52 9.06 -1.45
C SER A 75 4.74 8.87 0.05
N ALA A 76 5.98 8.66 0.43
CA ALA A 76 6.37 8.61 1.84
C ALA A 76 6.24 9.96 2.57
N GLU A 77 5.92 11.05 1.87
CA GLU A 77 5.65 12.37 2.44
C GLU A 77 4.16 12.54 2.80
N GLY A 78 3.30 11.73 2.23
CA GLY A 78 1.88 11.67 2.52
C GLY A 78 1.13 10.74 1.57
N VAL A 79 0.12 10.08 2.11
CA VAL A 79 -0.78 9.17 1.40
C VAL A 79 -2.22 9.41 1.83
N ASP A 80 -3.18 9.09 0.95
CA ASP A 80 -4.57 8.88 1.32
C ASP A 80 -4.92 7.38 1.38
N CYS A 81 -6.16 7.06 1.72
CA CYS A 81 -6.62 5.68 1.91
C CYS A 81 -6.41 4.80 0.67
N SER A 82 -6.84 5.27 -0.49
CA SER A 82 -6.73 4.52 -1.75
C SER A 82 -5.30 4.46 -2.29
N SER A 83 -4.46 5.47 -2.05
CA SER A 83 -3.05 5.42 -2.45
C SER A 83 -2.23 4.46 -1.58
N LEU A 84 -2.53 4.32 -0.30
CA LEU A 84 -1.92 3.29 0.55
C LEU A 84 -2.17 1.89 -0.05
N VAL A 85 -3.42 1.60 -0.40
CA VAL A 85 -3.81 0.34 -1.07
C VAL A 85 -3.12 0.22 -2.42
N GLN A 86 -3.17 1.27 -3.25
CA GLN A 86 -2.56 1.26 -4.58
C GLN A 86 -1.05 0.97 -4.53
N ILE A 87 -0.32 1.59 -3.60
CA ILE A 87 1.12 1.37 -3.44
C ILE A 87 1.40 -0.05 -2.97
N ALA A 88 0.67 -0.56 -1.97
CA ALA A 88 0.86 -1.91 -1.46
C ALA A 88 0.63 -2.96 -2.57
N LEU A 89 -0.42 -2.79 -3.37
CA LEU A 89 -0.73 -3.64 -4.52
C LEU A 89 0.30 -3.50 -5.65
N ALA A 90 0.72 -2.28 -5.98
CA ALA A 90 1.73 -2.04 -7.01
C ALA A 90 3.07 -2.70 -6.68
N MET A 91 3.47 -2.72 -5.41
CA MET A 91 4.66 -3.44 -4.94
C MET A 91 4.51 -4.96 -5.07
N ALA A 92 3.29 -5.48 -5.00
CA ALA A 92 2.97 -6.86 -5.31
C ALA A 92 2.76 -7.12 -6.82
N GLY A 93 2.91 -6.08 -7.66
CA GLY A 93 2.73 -6.13 -9.12
C GLY A 93 1.29 -6.14 -9.57
N VAL A 94 0.37 -5.81 -8.71
CA VAL A 94 -1.05 -5.68 -9.04
C VAL A 94 -1.34 -4.20 -9.33
N SER A 95 -1.92 -3.94 -10.51
CA SER A 95 -2.33 -2.58 -10.89
C SER A 95 -3.81 -2.38 -10.58
N VAL A 96 -4.11 -1.28 -9.89
CA VAL A 96 -5.49 -0.90 -9.54
C VAL A 96 -5.71 0.59 -9.81
N PRO A 97 -6.97 1.03 -9.99
CA PRO A 97 -7.31 2.44 -10.12
C PRO A 97 -6.84 3.28 -8.95
N ARG A 98 -6.90 4.60 -9.12
CA ARG A 98 -6.48 5.57 -8.10
C ARG A 98 -7.50 5.72 -6.98
N ASP A 99 -8.76 5.79 -7.31
CA ASP A 99 -9.84 6.17 -6.40
C ASP A 99 -10.49 4.93 -5.76
N SER A 100 -10.94 5.06 -4.50
CA SER A 100 -11.44 3.94 -3.70
C SER A 100 -12.68 3.28 -4.30
N ASP A 101 -13.58 4.05 -4.89
CA ASP A 101 -14.79 3.55 -5.56
C ASP A 101 -14.46 2.67 -6.78
N LEU A 102 -13.46 3.09 -7.56
CA LEU A 102 -12.96 2.29 -8.68
C LEU A 102 -12.15 1.07 -8.22
N GLN A 103 -11.41 1.19 -7.11
CA GLN A 103 -10.69 0.06 -6.51
C GLN A 103 -11.64 -1.01 -6.01
N GLU A 104 -12.78 -0.62 -5.43
CA GLU A 104 -13.78 -1.53 -4.91
C GLU A 104 -14.25 -2.55 -5.95
N SER A 105 -14.44 -2.11 -7.18
CA SER A 105 -14.82 -2.99 -8.29
C SER A 105 -13.65 -3.74 -8.94
N ALA A 106 -12.42 -3.24 -8.79
CA ALA A 106 -11.23 -3.74 -9.49
C ALA A 106 -10.39 -4.72 -8.64
N VAL A 107 -10.47 -4.65 -7.30
CA VAL A 107 -9.63 -5.48 -6.42
C VAL A 107 -10.25 -6.88 -6.26
N GLY A 108 -9.51 -7.90 -6.69
CA GLY A 108 -9.77 -9.31 -6.37
C GLY A 108 -11.21 -9.77 -6.53
N VAL A 109 -11.64 -10.62 -5.61
CA VAL A 109 -13.01 -11.16 -5.56
C VAL A 109 -13.72 -10.67 -4.31
N GLU A 110 -15.05 -10.60 -4.40
CA GLU A 110 -15.88 -10.24 -3.26
C GLU A 110 -15.87 -11.33 -2.18
N VAL A 111 -15.76 -10.94 -0.94
CA VAL A 111 -15.99 -11.78 0.23
C VAL A 111 -17.41 -11.54 0.69
N PRO A 112 -18.31 -12.54 0.62
CA PRO A 112 -19.70 -12.37 1.01
C PRO A 112 -19.82 -11.91 2.46
N MET A 113 -20.65 -10.90 2.69
CA MET A 113 -21.10 -10.45 4.01
C MET A 113 -22.55 -10.94 4.20
N ASP A 114 -22.87 -11.43 5.37
CA ASP A 114 -24.25 -11.81 5.69
C ASP A 114 -25.08 -10.56 6.07
N ASP A 115 -26.39 -10.64 5.89
CA ASP A 115 -27.40 -9.57 6.11
C ASP A 115 -27.50 -9.10 7.59
N GLY A 116 -26.48 -8.91 8.28
CA GLY A 116 -26.42 -8.47 9.68
C GLY A 116 -25.06 -7.89 10.03
N GLY A 117 -24.17 -7.80 9.04
CA GLY A 117 -22.81 -7.33 9.25
C GLY A 117 -21.95 -8.38 9.97
N ASP A 118 -22.15 -9.66 9.67
CA ASP A 118 -21.26 -10.71 10.12
C ASP A 118 -19.98 -10.67 9.29
N TYR A 119 -18.88 -10.39 9.96
CA TYR A 119 -17.53 -10.34 9.40
C TYR A 119 -16.73 -11.63 9.69
N SER A 120 -17.38 -12.75 10.02
CA SER A 120 -16.70 -14.01 10.37
C SER A 120 -15.83 -14.59 9.24
N ARG A 121 -16.10 -14.19 7.99
CA ARG A 121 -15.36 -14.64 6.80
C ARG A 121 -14.16 -13.75 6.45
N ILE A 122 -13.99 -12.61 7.12
CA ILE A 122 -12.90 -11.70 6.86
C ILE A 122 -11.56 -12.32 7.27
N LYS A 123 -10.52 -12.05 6.54
CA LYS A 123 -9.17 -12.54 6.80
C LYS A 123 -8.15 -11.42 6.65
N GLU A 124 -7.01 -11.58 7.31
CA GLU A 124 -5.88 -10.69 7.12
C GLU A 124 -5.55 -10.48 5.63
N GLY A 125 -5.33 -9.23 5.27
CA GLY A 125 -5.06 -8.81 3.90
C GLY A 125 -6.30 -8.57 3.04
N ASP A 126 -7.52 -8.75 3.58
CA ASP A 126 -8.73 -8.32 2.90
C ASP A 126 -8.82 -6.79 2.89
N PHE A 127 -9.31 -6.25 1.79
CA PHE A 127 -9.59 -4.83 1.63
C PHE A 127 -11.04 -4.59 2.00
N VAL A 128 -11.26 -3.68 2.94
CA VAL A 128 -12.60 -3.30 3.38
C VAL A 128 -12.92 -1.91 2.85
N PHE A 129 -14.02 -1.80 2.14
CA PHE A 129 -14.49 -0.58 1.52
C PHE A 129 -15.66 0.02 2.29
N PHE A 130 -15.66 1.33 2.35
CA PHE A 130 -16.71 2.18 2.89
C PHE A 130 -16.99 3.29 1.87
N PRO A 131 -18.08 4.05 1.95
CA PRO A 131 -18.28 5.19 1.07
C PRO A 131 -17.10 6.17 1.10
N GLY A 132 -16.35 6.24 -0.01
CA GLY A 132 -15.19 7.13 -0.14
C GLY A 132 -13.95 6.74 0.67
N HIS A 133 -13.91 5.53 1.23
CA HIS A 133 -12.78 5.10 2.08
C HIS A 133 -12.43 3.62 1.88
N VAL A 134 -11.17 3.28 2.12
CA VAL A 134 -10.66 1.90 2.06
C VAL A 134 -9.49 1.69 3.01
N GLY A 135 -9.34 0.48 3.48
CA GLY A 135 -8.16 0.04 4.23
C GLY A 135 -8.01 -1.47 4.19
N LEU A 136 -7.03 -1.98 4.93
CA LEU A 136 -6.72 -3.40 5.02
C LEU A 136 -7.13 -3.94 6.39
N PHE A 137 -7.84 -5.05 6.37
CA PHE A 137 -8.08 -5.82 7.58
C PHE A 137 -6.80 -6.56 7.97
N MET A 138 -6.46 -6.47 9.24
CA MET A 138 -5.32 -7.11 9.86
C MET A 138 -5.82 -8.23 10.79
N ASP A 139 -4.92 -9.14 11.15
CA ASP A 139 -5.19 -10.09 12.24
C ASP A 139 -5.54 -9.37 13.56
N ASP A 140 -6.04 -10.10 14.54
CA ASP A 140 -6.48 -9.56 15.83
C ASP A 140 -7.52 -8.44 15.75
N TRP A 141 -8.41 -8.46 14.75
CA TRP A 141 -9.48 -7.48 14.57
C TRP A 141 -8.99 -6.04 14.50
N ARG A 142 -7.88 -5.81 13.82
CA ARG A 142 -7.34 -4.49 13.55
C ARG A 142 -7.54 -4.08 12.09
N PHE A 143 -7.51 -2.79 11.87
CA PHE A 143 -7.72 -2.18 10.56
C PHE A 143 -6.65 -1.13 10.29
N LEU A 144 -5.89 -1.32 9.22
CA LEU A 144 -4.84 -0.41 8.78
C LEU A 144 -5.35 0.49 7.67
N HIS A 145 -5.34 1.79 7.91
CA HIS A 145 -5.80 2.76 6.92
C HIS A 145 -5.11 4.12 7.05
N ALA A 146 -5.02 4.87 5.95
CA ALA A 146 -4.72 6.29 5.99
C ALA A 146 -6.04 7.05 6.20
N ASN A 147 -6.15 7.84 7.26
CA ASN A 147 -7.40 8.46 7.64
C ASN A 147 -7.22 9.92 8.07
N ALA A 148 -8.27 10.73 7.83
CA ALA A 148 -8.29 12.13 8.20
C ALA A 148 -8.57 12.36 9.69
N PHE A 149 -9.00 11.34 10.44
CA PHE A 149 -9.26 11.46 11.87
C PHE A 149 -7.94 11.63 12.65
N ASP A 150 -6.94 10.77 12.38
CA ASP A 150 -5.60 10.88 12.98
C ASP A 150 -4.64 11.72 12.14
N MET A 151 -5.05 12.11 10.93
CA MET A 151 -4.19 12.77 9.93
C MET A 151 -2.93 11.97 9.59
N GLN A 152 -3.03 10.64 9.61
CA GLN A 152 -1.91 9.73 9.29
C GLN A 152 -2.40 8.32 8.93
N VAL A 153 -1.47 7.46 8.56
CA VAL A 153 -1.70 6.02 8.50
C VAL A 153 -1.63 5.46 9.91
N SER A 154 -2.71 4.84 10.35
CA SER A 154 -2.85 4.28 11.70
C SER A 154 -3.50 2.90 11.68
N LEU A 155 -3.32 2.20 12.79
CA LEU A 155 -3.87 0.89 13.05
C LEU A 155 -4.89 1.01 14.19
N HIS A 156 -6.17 0.81 13.87
CA HIS A 156 -7.27 0.87 14.82
C HIS A 156 -7.89 -0.49 15.11
N GLY A 157 -8.65 -0.62 16.18
CA GLY A 157 -9.58 -1.72 16.34
C GLY A 157 -10.63 -1.67 15.23
N PHE A 158 -10.89 -2.79 14.57
CA PHE A 158 -11.87 -2.81 13.47
C PHE A 158 -13.26 -2.46 13.97
N SER A 159 -13.62 -2.90 15.18
CA SER A 159 -14.91 -2.52 15.83
C SER A 159 -15.06 -1.01 15.97
N ASP A 160 -13.99 -0.30 16.39
CA ASP A 160 -14.03 1.15 16.58
C ASP A 160 -14.25 1.88 15.25
N VAL A 161 -13.65 1.35 14.17
CA VAL A 161 -13.85 1.89 12.82
C VAL A 161 -15.27 1.66 12.33
N LEU A 162 -15.84 0.47 12.57
CA LEU A 162 -17.22 0.15 12.23
C LEU A 162 -18.22 1.05 12.97
N ASP A 163 -18.01 1.27 14.26
CA ASP A 163 -18.92 2.09 15.07
C ASP A 163 -18.88 3.56 14.63
N ARG A 164 -17.68 4.07 14.33
CA ARG A 164 -17.51 5.43 13.78
C ARG A 164 -18.20 5.54 12.42
N SER A 165 -17.94 4.62 11.52
CA SER A 165 -18.54 4.59 10.19
C SER A 165 -20.08 4.53 10.24
N ARG A 166 -20.64 3.72 11.12
CA ARG A 166 -22.09 3.63 11.33
C ARG A 166 -22.68 4.94 11.85
N SER A 167 -21.97 5.64 12.75
CA SER A 167 -22.43 6.95 13.25
C SER A 167 -22.49 8.01 12.16
N GLU A 168 -21.72 7.84 11.08
CA GLU A 168 -21.72 8.70 9.90
C GLU A 168 -22.62 8.18 8.76
N ASN A 169 -23.43 7.14 9.01
CA ASN A 169 -24.23 6.42 8.01
C ASN A 169 -23.41 5.87 6.83
N ALA A 170 -22.17 5.50 7.08
CA ALA A 170 -21.18 5.06 6.10
C ALA A 170 -20.73 3.62 6.38
N GLY A 171 -21.65 2.66 6.40
CA GLY A 171 -21.35 1.24 6.64
C GLY A 171 -20.39 0.64 5.60
N VAL A 172 -19.89 -0.57 5.88
CA VAL A 172 -19.07 -1.33 4.92
C VAL A 172 -19.87 -1.56 3.64
N THR A 173 -19.30 -1.18 2.50
CA THR A 173 -19.93 -1.38 1.17
C THR A 173 -19.54 -2.74 0.59
N SER A 174 -18.28 -3.14 0.72
CA SER A 174 -17.82 -4.46 0.32
C SER A 174 -16.52 -4.86 1.01
N ILE A 175 -16.24 -6.16 0.98
CA ILE A 175 -14.95 -6.74 1.35
C ILE A 175 -14.38 -7.44 0.12
N ARG A 176 -13.13 -7.16 -0.20
CA ARG A 176 -12.47 -7.70 -1.39
C ARG A 176 -11.20 -8.46 -1.01
N ARG A 177 -10.99 -9.62 -1.62
CA ARG A 177 -9.83 -10.50 -1.38
C ARG A 177 -9.05 -10.75 -2.66
N LEU A 178 -7.73 -10.59 -2.60
CA LEU A 178 -6.87 -11.02 -3.70
C LEU A 178 -6.81 -12.53 -3.76
N THR A 179 -7.00 -13.05 -4.96
CA THR A 179 -6.80 -14.47 -5.25
C THR A 179 -5.39 -14.71 -5.76
N SER A 180 -4.89 -15.94 -5.61
CA SER A 180 -3.57 -16.33 -6.11
C SER A 180 -3.44 -16.18 -7.63
N SER A 181 -4.54 -16.27 -8.38
CA SER A 181 -4.59 -16.06 -9.82
C SER A 181 -4.36 -14.60 -10.25
N ALA A 182 -4.78 -13.62 -9.44
CA ALA A 182 -4.53 -12.20 -9.70
C ALA A 182 -3.03 -11.83 -9.57
N ARG A 183 -2.23 -12.72 -8.97
CA ARG A 183 -0.77 -12.59 -8.81
C ARG A 183 0.02 -13.16 -10.01
N SER A 184 -0.62 -13.94 -10.88
CA SER A 184 0.01 -14.70 -11.96
C SER A 184 -0.09 -14.06 -13.36
N SER A 185 -0.86 -12.99 -13.56
CA SER A 185 -1.07 -12.37 -14.88
C SER A 185 0.10 -11.47 -15.34
N ARG A 186 1.35 -11.88 -15.06
CA ARG A 186 2.56 -11.10 -15.39
C ARG A 186 3.30 -11.60 -16.64
N HIS A 187 2.76 -12.55 -17.38
CA HIS A 187 3.41 -13.11 -18.56
C HIS A 187 2.41 -13.08 -19.74
N ASP A 188 2.25 -11.90 -20.33
CA ASP A 188 1.93 -11.72 -21.74
C ASP A 188 2.42 -10.31 -22.19
#